data_38ec37d55f13fae844e221f6f9432a55
#
_entry.id   38ec37d55f13fae844e221f6f9432a55
#
_cell.length_a   1.000
_cell.length_b   1.000
_cell.length_c   1.000
_cell.angle_alpha   90.00
_cell.angle_beta   90.00
_cell.angle_gamma   90.00
#
_symmetry.space_group_name_H-M   'P 1'
#
loop_
_entity.id
_entity.type
_entity.pdbx_description
1 polymer ?
#
loop_
_entity_poly.entity_id
_entity_poly.type
_entity_poly.pdbx_seq_one_letter_code
_entity_poly.pdbx_strand_id
1 'polypeptide(L)'
;MFFSKRNRIIKKAVKKVVAEFADRTPKIYEHFFYGAFDIAPQNLVVWYLFQTDAELETAKASGYCDDLEKATISNLIDLGYPQEAFEITTMGTPNITFCVGTEEDLHNGLNSLTYRKAAISFTTKQDIDNKANG
;
A
#
# COMPACT_ATOMS: atom_id res chain seq x y z
N MET A 1 23.40 3.40 -12.04
CA MET A 1 22.63 2.83 -10.92
C MET A 1 21.63 1.82 -11.45
N PHE A 2 21.55 0.70 -10.80
CA PHE A 2 20.65 -0.37 -11.22
C PHE A 2 19.50 -0.47 -10.25
N PHE A 3 18.29 -0.39 -10.79
CA PHE A 3 17.10 -0.70 -10.00
C PHE A 3 16.88 -2.21 -10.05
N SER A 4 16.40 -2.75 -8.93
CA SER A 4 16.08 -4.17 -8.85
C SER A 4 14.94 -4.53 -9.79
N LYS A 5 14.78 -5.81 -10.04
CA LYS A 5 13.66 -6.32 -10.82
C LYS A 5 12.32 -5.92 -10.16
N ARG A 6 12.23 -6.05 -8.83
CA ARG A 6 11.02 -5.69 -8.10
C ARG A 6 10.71 -4.20 -8.21
N ASN A 7 11.74 -3.36 -8.14
CA ASN A 7 11.56 -1.91 -8.31
C ASN A 7 10.93 -1.60 -9.67
N ARG A 8 11.43 -2.22 -10.72
CA ARG A 8 10.91 -2.01 -12.09
C ARG A 8 9.47 -2.48 -12.21
N ILE A 9 9.16 -3.64 -11.62
CA ILE A 9 7.79 -4.17 -11.61
C ILE A 9 6.84 -3.20 -10.91
N ILE A 10 7.23 -2.70 -9.74
CA ILE A 10 6.39 -1.79 -8.96
C ILE A 10 6.14 -0.50 -9.73
N LYS A 11 7.19 0.11 -10.27
CA LYS A 11 7.06 1.33 -11.06
C LYS A 11 6.11 1.15 -12.24
N LYS A 12 6.28 0.05 -12.96
CA LYS A 12 5.45 -0.22 -14.13
C LYS A 12 4.00 -0.47 -13.74
N ALA A 13 3.77 -1.23 -12.67
CA ALA A 13 2.43 -1.53 -12.20
C ALA A 13 1.69 -0.26 -11.77
N VAL A 14 2.34 0.57 -10.96
CA VAL A 14 1.74 1.80 -10.46
C VAL A 14 1.44 2.77 -11.60
N LYS A 15 2.37 2.91 -12.54
CA LYS A 15 2.16 3.76 -13.70
C LYS A 15 0.96 3.31 -14.52
N LYS A 16 0.82 2.01 -14.70
CA LYS A 16 -0.30 1.44 -15.44
C LYS A 16 -1.63 1.69 -14.73
N VAL A 17 -1.66 1.52 -13.41
CA VAL A 17 -2.85 1.77 -12.60
C VAL A 17 -3.26 3.24 -12.69
N VAL A 18 -2.31 4.15 -12.53
CA VAL A 18 -2.59 5.59 -12.62
C VAL A 18 -3.20 5.93 -13.98
N ALA A 19 -2.70 5.32 -15.05
CA ALA A 19 -3.25 5.53 -16.39
C ALA A 19 -4.68 4.98 -16.51
N GLU A 20 -4.94 3.81 -15.93
CA GLU A 20 -6.26 3.20 -15.95
C GLU A 20 -7.30 4.06 -15.21
N PHE A 21 -6.88 4.76 -14.18
CA PHE A 21 -7.76 5.56 -13.34
C PHE A 21 -7.76 7.05 -13.72
N ALA A 22 -7.11 7.41 -14.83
CA ALA A 22 -6.96 8.80 -15.23
C ALA A 22 -8.30 9.50 -15.49
N ASP A 23 -9.32 8.76 -15.90
CA ASP A 23 -10.65 9.33 -16.19
C ASP A 23 -11.57 9.35 -14.97
N ARG A 24 -11.14 8.81 -13.86
CA ARG A 24 -11.96 8.77 -12.64
C ARG A 24 -11.78 10.03 -11.80
N THR A 25 -12.76 10.32 -10.98
CA THR A 25 -12.80 11.49 -10.11
C THR A 25 -12.98 11.02 -8.66
N PRO A 26 -12.22 11.54 -7.69
CA PRO A 26 -11.18 12.57 -7.84
C PRO A 26 -9.90 12.03 -8.48
N LYS A 27 -9.07 12.92 -8.98
CA LYS A 27 -7.81 12.53 -9.63
C LYS A 27 -6.78 12.15 -8.58
N ILE A 28 -5.94 11.16 -8.92
CA ILE A 28 -4.78 10.85 -8.11
C ILE A 28 -3.80 12.02 -8.27
N TYR A 29 -3.48 12.67 -7.16
CA TYR A 29 -2.59 13.82 -7.16
C TYR A 29 -1.13 13.39 -7.33
N GLU A 30 -0.70 12.38 -6.58
CA GLU A 30 0.66 11.89 -6.59
C GLU A 30 0.69 10.47 -6.08
N HIS A 31 1.79 9.77 -6.31
CA HIS A 31 2.00 8.43 -5.78
C HIS A 31 3.49 8.20 -5.53
N PHE A 32 3.78 7.32 -4.59
CA PHE A 32 5.14 6.88 -4.34
C PHE A 32 5.10 5.50 -3.67
N PHE A 33 6.25 4.87 -3.59
CA PHE A 33 6.38 3.60 -2.90
C PHE A 33 7.74 3.51 -2.22
N TYR A 34 7.81 2.66 -1.20
CA TYR A 34 9.05 2.42 -0.49
C TYR A 34 8.99 1.07 0.22
N GLY A 35 10.06 0.76 0.96
CA GLY A 35 10.16 -0.43 1.75
C GLY A 35 11.31 -1.32 1.29
N ALA A 36 11.74 -2.22 2.16
CA ALA A 36 12.81 -3.15 1.85
C ALA A 36 12.27 -4.36 1.08
N PHE A 37 11.57 -4.10 -0.03
CA PHE A 37 10.87 -5.14 -0.81
C PHE A 37 11.83 -6.10 -1.52
N ASP A 38 13.08 -5.73 -1.70
CA ASP A 38 14.08 -6.65 -2.26
C ASP A 38 14.55 -7.68 -1.23
N ILE A 39 14.44 -7.35 0.06
CA ILE A 39 14.73 -8.29 1.13
C ILE A 39 13.54 -9.23 1.30
N ALA A 40 12.33 -8.66 1.37
CA ALA A 40 11.11 -9.44 1.45
C ALA A 40 9.98 -8.71 0.72
N PRO A 41 9.27 -9.38 -0.19
CA PRO A 41 8.27 -8.70 -1.02
C PRO A 41 7.13 -8.07 -0.22
N GLN A 42 6.81 -8.60 0.95
CA GLN A 42 5.78 -8.06 1.82
C GLN A 42 6.17 -6.74 2.50
N ASN A 43 7.40 -6.29 2.32
CA ASN A 43 7.84 -5.00 2.86
C ASN A 43 7.43 -3.80 2.01
N LEU A 44 6.80 -4.05 0.87
CA LEU A 44 6.37 -2.97 -0.02
C LEU A 44 5.23 -2.15 0.59
N VAL A 45 5.33 -0.84 0.46
CA VAL A 45 4.25 0.09 0.76
C VAL A 45 4.08 1.03 -0.43
N VAL A 46 2.86 1.08 -0.96
CA VAL A 46 2.50 1.98 -2.06
C VAL A 46 1.51 3.01 -1.52
N TRP A 47 1.78 4.28 -1.79
CA TRP A 47 0.91 5.38 -1.39
C TRP A 47 0.32 6.08 -2.60
N TYR A 48 -0.98 6.31 -2.56
CA TYR A 48 -1.68 7.18 -3.50
C TYR A 48 -2.20 8.39 -2.74
N LEU A 49 -1.97 9.57 -3.29
CA LEU A 49 -2.37 10.82 -2.67
C LEU A 49 -3.48 11.47 -3.47
N PHE A 50 -4.49 11.95 -2.77
CA PHE A 50 -5.47 12.87 -3.32
C PHE A 50 -5.11 14.27 -2.83
N GLN A 51 -5.68 15.30 -3.43
CA GLN A 51 -5.28 16.65 -3.08
C GLN A 51 -5.85 17.08 -1.73
N THR A 52 -7.11 16.78 -1.46
CA THR A 52 -7.78 17.20 -0.24
C THR A 52 -8.37 16.03 0.53
N ASP A 53 -8.59 16.24 1.82
CA ASP A 53 -9.22 15.23 2.67
C ASP A 53 -10.65 14.92 2.19
N ALA A 54 -11.37 15.93 1.71
CA ALA A 54 -12.71 15.73 1.16
C ALA A 54 -12.70 14.82 -0.06
N GLU A 55 -11.71 14.98 -0.93
CA GLU A 55 -11.54 14.09 -2.09
C GLU A 55 -11.28 12.66 -1.68
N LEU A 56 -10.42 12.46 -0.67
CA LEU A 56 -10.14 11.12 -0.17
C LEU A 56 -11.39 10.46 0.42
N GLU A 57 -12.16 11.22 1.20
CA GLU A 57 -13.41 10.69 1.76
C GLU A 57 -14.40 10.28 0.67
N THR A 58 -14.51 11.10 -0.36
CA THR A 58 -15.34 10.77 -1.54
C THR A 58 -14.86 9.50 -2.22
N ALA A 59 -13.55 9.38 -2.40
CA ALA A 59 -12.96 8.21 -3.04
C ALA A 59 -13.21 6.93 -2.22
N LYS A 60 -13.11 7.03 -0.90
CA LYS A 60 -13.41 5.89 -0.02
C LYS A 60 -14.88 5.50 -0.10
N ALA A 61 -15.76 6.47 -0.02
CA ALA A 61 -17.20 6.23 -0.01
C ALA A 61 -17.71 5.65 -1.33
N SER A 62 -17.10 6.01 -2.45
CA SER A 62 -17.52 5.54 -3.77
C SER A 62 -16.94 4.19 -4.17
N GLY A 63 -16.05 3.63 -3.34
CA GLY A 63 -15.35 2.38 -3.69
C GLY A 63 -14.12 2.59 -4.56
N TYR A 64 -13.77 3.81 -4.87
CA TYR A 64 -12.60 4.13 -5.69
C TYR A 64 -11.30 3.62 -5.05
N CYS A 65 -11.13 3.83 -3.74
CA CYS A 65 -9.93 3.35 -3.05
C CYS A 65 -9.83 1.83 -3.08
N ASP A 66 -10.94 1.14 -2.91
CA ASP A 66 -10.96 -0.33 -3.00
C ASP A 66 -10.60 -0.80 -4.41
N ASP A 67 -11.14 -0.14 -5.43
CA ASP A 67 -10.82 -0.47 -6.82
C ASP A 67 -9.33 -0.21 -7.12
N LEU A 68 -8.80 0.87 -6.59
CA LEU A 68 -7.40 1.24 -6.75
C LEU A 68 -6.47 0.22 -6.11
N GLU A 69 -6.81 -0.24 -4.92
CA GLU A 69 -6.06 -1.28 -4.23
C GLU A 69 -6.06 -2.59 -5.02
N LYS A 70 -7.24 -3.02 -5.45
CA LYS A 70 -7.38 -4.25 -6.23
C LYS A 70 -6.62 -4.20 -7.55
N ALA A 71 -6.73 -3.07 -8.24
CA ALA A 71 -6.03 -2.89 -9.52
C ALA A 71 -4.52 -2.89 -9.33
N THR A 72 -4.03 -2.27 -8.26
CA THR A 72 -2.60 -2.22 -7.97
C THR A 72 -2.07 -3.62 -7.70
N ILE A 73 -2.74 -4.36 -6.84
CA ILE A 73 -2.35 -5.74 -6.51
C ILE A 73 -2.37 -6.61 -7.76
N SER A 74 -3.45 -6.52 -8.54
CA SER A 74 -3.59 -7.31 -9.76
C SER A 74 -2.48 -7.03 -10.77
N ASN A 75 -2.16 -5.76 -10.99
CA ASN A 75 -1.10 -5.38 -11.92
C ASN A 75 0.29 -5.82 -11.42
N LEU A 76 0.52 -5.73 -10.12
CA LEU A 76 1.78 -6.19 -9.53
C LEU A 76 1.96 -7.69 -9.77
N ILE A 77 0.94 -8.49 -9.48
CA ILE A 77 0.99 -9.94 -9.65
C ILE A 77 1.16 -10.29 -11.13
N ASP A 78 0.43 -9.63 -12.01
CA ASP A 78 0.52 -9.88 -13.45
C ASP A 78 1.92 -9.61 -14.00
N LEU A 79 2.63 -8.67 -13.41
CA LEU A 79 3.99 -8.33 -13.84
C LEU A 79 5.06 -9.16 -13.14
N GLY A 80 4.66 -10.07 -12.25
CA GLY A 80 5.58 -11.02 -11.62
C GLY A 80 5.89 -10.74 -10.16
N TYR A 81 5.23 -9.81 -9.52
CA TYR A 81 5.41 -9.60 -8.09
C TYR A 81 4.82 -10.79 -7.33
N PRO A 82 5.49 -11.30 -6.29
CA PRO A 82 5.01 -12.50 -5.58
C PRO A 82 3.63 -12.29 -4.97
N GLN A 83 2.72 -13.19 -5.25
CA GLN A 83 1.34 -13.12 -4.75
C GLN A 83 1.29 -13.19 -3.24
N GLU A 84 2.14 -14.00 -2.64
CA GLU A 84 2.18 -14.16 -1.18
C GLU A 84 2.53 -12.88 -0.44
N ALA A 85 3.06 -11.87 -1.14
CA ALA A 85 3.35 -10.57 -0.54
C ALA A 85 2.10 -9.88 -0.02
N PHE A 86 0.94 -10.20 -0.60
CA PHE A 86 -0.34 -9.57 -0.25
C PHE A 86 -1.16 -10.40 0.73
N GLU A 87 -0.59 -11.48 1.20
CA GLU A 87 -1.20 -12.34 2.21
C GLU A 87 -0.53 -12.08 3.55
N ILE A 88 -1.30 -12.16 4.63
CA ILE A 88 -0.72 -12.03 5.96
C ILE A 88 0.09 -13.28 6.23
N THR A 89 1.39 -13.11 6.41
CA THR A 89 2.29 -14.23 6.69
C THR A 89 2.94 -14.08 8.05
N THR A 90 3.21 -15.20 8.68
CA THR A 90 3.91 -15.22 9.95
C THR A 90 5.41 -15.14 9.68
N MET A 91 6.04 -14.11 10.23
CA MET A 91 7.48 -13.93 10.12
C MET A 91 8.12 -14.43 11.41
N GLY A 92 8.30 -15.70 11.54
CA GLY A 92 8.89 -16.26 12.73
C GLY A 92 8.15 -17.49 13.19
N THR A 93 8.22 -17.81 14.49
CA THR A 93 7.61 -19.03 14.98
C THR A 93 6.09 -18.92 14.96
N PRO A 94 5.42 -19.94 14.46
CA PRO A 94 3.96 -19.95 14.43
C PRO A 94 3.32 -19.95 15.82
N ASN A 95 4.12 -20.06 16.85
CA ASN A 95 3.65 -20.11 18.22
C ASN A 95 3.56 -18.77 18.91
N ILE A 96 3.82 -17.70 18.19
CA ILE A 96 3.61 -16.39 18.77
C ILE A 96 2.12 -16.22 18.88
N THR A 97 1.66 -16.58 20.03
CA THR A 97 0.30 -16.32 20.40
C THR A 97 0.26 -14.86 20.76
N PHE A 98 -0.35 -14.09 19.93
CA PHE A 98 -0.71 -12.77 20.35
C PHE A 98 -1.84 -12.95 21.34
N CYS A 99 -1.46 -13.09 22.58
CA CYS A 99 -2.44 -12.98 23.65
C CYS A 99 -2.77 -11.51 23.77
N VAL A 100 -3.35 -11.00 22.73
CA VAL A 100 -3.63 -9.58 22.68
C VAL A 100 -5.02 -9.36 23.25
N GLY A 101 -5.07 -8.53 24.22
CA GLY A 101 -6.32 -8.19 24.87
C GLY A 101 -7.15 -7.22 24.04
N THR A 102 -6.54 -6.52 23.07
CA THR A 102 -7.22 -5.51 22.30
C THR A 102 -6.89 -5.64 20.82
N GLU A 103 -7.77 -5.09 19.99
CA GLU A 103 -7.54 -5.02 18.55
C GLU A 103 -6.29 -4.20 18.23
N GLU A 104 -6.04 -3.15 19.00
CA GLU A 104 -4.86 -2.33 18.84
C GLU A 104 -3.58 -3.12 19.12
N ASP A 105 -3.57 -3.91 20.17
CA ASP A 105 -2.43 -4.77 20.49
C ASP A 105 -2.17 -5.76 19.38
N LEU A 106 -3.21 -6.35 18.83
CA LEU A 106 -3.10 -7.27 17.71
C LEU A 106 -2.51 -6.55 16.50
N HIS A 107 -3.02 -5.36 16.19
CA HIS A 107 -2.55 -4.58 15.06
C HIS A 107 -1.07 -4.23 15.21
N ASN A 108 -0.66 -3.79 16.38
CA ASN A 108 0.74 -3.45 16.66
C ASN A 108 1.65 -4.68 16.54
N GLY A 109 1.20 -5.81 17.04
CA GLY A 109 1.95 -7.06 16.94
C GLY A 109 2.09 -7.51 15.50
N LEU A 110 1.03 -7.42 14.73
CA LEU A 110 1.04 -7.80 13.33
C LEU A 110 1.97 -6.92 12.49
N ASN A 111 2.00 -5.63 12.80
CA ASN A 111 2.82 -4.68 12.04
C ASN A 111 4.28 -4.70 12.44
N SER A 112 4.59 -5.05 13.68
CA SER A 112 5.95 -4.89 14.19
C SER A 112 6.83 -6.12 14.08
N LEU A 113 6.32 -7.32 14.33
CA LEU A 113 7.21 -8.47 14.50
C LEU A 113 6.85 -9.72 13.71
N THR A 114 5.60 -10.10 13.64
CA THR A 114 5.24 -11.46 13.26
C THR A 114 4.49 -11.57 11.94
N TYR A 115 3.62 -10.62 11.66
CA TYR A 115 2.80 -10.64 10.45
C TYR A 115 3.09 -9.43 9.59
N ARG A 116 3.21 -9.67 8.30
CA ARG A 116 3.42 -8.60 7.33
C ARG A 116 2.72 -8.91 6.04
N LYS A 117 2.26 -7.86 5.38
CA LYS A 117 1.84 -7.93 3.99
C LYS A 117 2.16 -6.60 3.33
N ALA A 118 2.32 -6.63 2.02
CA ALA A 118 2.44 -5.40 1.25
C ALA A 118 1.19 -4.56 1.44
N ALA A 119 1.35 -3.26 1.50
CA ALA A 119 0.26 -2.34 1.81
C ALA A 119 0.04 -1.36 0.67
N ILE A 120 -1.23 -1.14 0.34
CA ILE A 120 -1.64 -0.06 -0.53
C ILE A 120 -2.36 0.92 0.37
N SER A 121 -1.81 2.13 0.47
CA SER A 121 -2.27 3.11 1.44
C SER A 121 -2.69 4.41 0.75
N PHE A 122 -3.47 5.22 1.45
CA PHE A 122 -4.03 6.44 0.89
C PHE A 122 -3.87 7.59 1.87
N THR A 123 -3.51 8.75 1.35
CA THR A 123 -3.46 9.97 2.15
C THR A 123 -3.75 11.17 1.24
N THR A 124 -3.50 12.38 1.72
CA THR A 124 -3.78 13.59 0.97
C THR A 124 -2.61 14.56 1.02
N LYS A 125 -2.51 15.38 0.00
CA LYS A 125 -1.57 16.51 -0.01
C LYS A 125 -1.87 17.44 1.16
N GLN A 126 -3.16 17.68 1.43
CA GLN A 126 -3.61 18.51 2.55
C GLN A 126 -3.11 17.98 3.89
N ASP A 127 -3.24 16.68 4.13
CA ASP A 127 -2.80 16.06 5.37
C ASP A 127 -1.29 16.16 5.55
N ILE A 128 -0.54 15.91 4.49
CA ILE A 128 0.92 15.99 4.51
C ILE A 128 1.36 17.43 4.82
N ASP A 129 0.75 18.42 4.16
CA ASP A 129 1.09 19.82 4.38
C ASP A 129 0.77 20.25 5.81
N ASN A 130 -0.36 19.81 6.34
CA ASN A 130 -0.76 20.12 7.70
C ASN A 130 0.23 19.57 8.72
N LYS A 131 0.72 18.36 8.51
CA LYS A 131 1.70 17.75 9.40
C LYS A 131 3.07 18.43 9.31
N ALA A 132 3.44 18.87 8.12
CA ALA A 132 4.71 19.59 7.92
C ALA A 132 4.70 20.96 8.56
N ASN A 133 3.54 21.60 8.66
CA ASN A 133 3.38 22.94 9.20
C ASN A 133 2.90 22.97 10.65
N GLY A 134 2.55 21.82 11.17
CA GLY A 134 2.01 21.70 12.54
C GLY A 134 3.08 21.39 13.58
#